data_0498fa6731813b1160a4d997cb7a4362
#
_entry.id   0498fa6731813b1160a4d997cb7a4362
#
_cell.length_a   1.000
_cell.length_b   1.000
_cell.length_c   1.000
_cell.angle_alpha   90.00
_cell.angle_beta   90.00
_cell.angle_gamma   90.00
#
_symmetry.space_group_name_H-M   'P 1'
#
loop_
_entity.id
_entity.type
_entity.pdbx_description
1 polymer ?
#
loop_
_entity_poly.entity_id
_entity_poly.type
_entity_poly.pdbx_seq_one_letter_code
_entity_poly.pdbx_strand_id
1 'polypeptide(L)'
;MADVRPRVLAILPALFPSTIIGVAKPLLRLHHDRRIVLDLTLQYLTSRRAVARADVVVLCHTIDPQYGVILDWARELGRPIIYEIDDDLLAVPDDIPGLAYLAEPARQAQLVACLRQADIVRVYSPALREKLSAYSANVSVVSGPLDWSLMRTPALKRDGLVTIVYATGRTQDRVGAMLVAPLGRVLDRHPGVRLTVWGARHDALMSHPQVRSLPLVRDYDTFFERFSREGFDIGLAPLRDDEFHRGKSNNKFREYASCGIAGVYSDVCVYNTSVEHERTGLLVPNDDRSWESAISRVIADPELRRGIAERGRAYAREHFNEAVTDAAWMHAIESVDRPARPGRAPSSHSGSSPGELDKALGLARFLGKLAGQVTPVLREHGVRVVVQRTWQHVQGLGQFAAWLLKRRQLERRINARRSGGSGPVAEPGVSHRTSH
;
A
#
# COMPACT_ATOMS: atom_id res chain seq x y z
N MET A 1 10.93 -33.15 15.60
CA MET A 1 9.55 -32.89 15.15
C MET A 1 9.64 -32.08 13.87
N ALA A 2 8.91 -32.44 12.79
CA ALA A 2 8.86 -31.63 11.58
C ALA A 2 8.25 -30.26 11.90
N ASP A 3 8.78 -29.18 11.30
CA ASP A 3 8.26 -27.83 11.45
C ASP A 3 6.82 -27.76 10.89
N VAL A 4 5.84 -27.65 11.77
CA VAL A 4 4.41 -27.68 11.46
C VAL A 4 3.94 -26.35 10.83
N ARG A 5 4.79 -25.29 10.91
CA ARG A 5 4.44 -23.95 10.41
C ARG A 5 4.23 -23.96 8.88
N PRO A 6 3.20 -23.29 8.36
CA PRO A 6 2.99 -23.20 6.93
C PRO A 6 4.15 -22.46 6.24
N ARG A 7 4.58 -22.97 5.09
CA ARG A 7 5.57 -22.35 4.22
C ARG A 7 4.85 -21.48 3.20
N VAL A 8 5.00 -20.19 3.33
CA VAL A 8 4.36 -19.19 2.46
C VAL A 8 5.40 -18.66 1.47
N LEU A 9 5.11 -18.78 0.19
CA LEU A 9 5.85 -18.12 -0.88
C LEU A 9 5.08 -16.87 -1.29
N ALA A 10 5.56 -15.69 -0.94
CA ALA A 10 4.97 -14.43 -1.33
C ALA A 10 5.72 -13.82 -2.52
N ILE A 11 4.99 -13.54 -3.60
CA ILE A 11 5.53 -13.11 -4.89
C ILE A 11 5.00 -11.71 -5.20
N LEU A 12 5.89 -10.74 -5.25
CA LEU A 12 5.58 -9.34 -5.50
C LEU A 12 5.98 -8.95 -6.94
N PRO A 13 5.21 -8.08 -7.62
CA PRO A 13 5.60 -7.57 -8.94
C PRO A 13 6.77 -6.59 -8.84
N ALA A 14 6.73 -5.72 -7.83
CA ALA A 14 7.72 -4.72 -7.49
C ALA A 14 7.55 -4.23 -6.05
N LEU A 15 8.37 -3.27 -5.63
CA LEU A 15 8.34 -2.68 -4.28
C LEU A 15 7.50 -1.39 -4.28
N PHE A 16 6.21 -1.51 -4.48
CA PHE A 16 5.26 -0.42 -4.31
C PHE A 16 4.90 -0.23 -2.83
N PRO A 17 4.43 0.94 -2.41
CA PRO A 17 3.94 1.14 -1.04
C PRO A 17 2.91 0.09 -0.62
N SER A 18 1.92 -0.22 -1.46
CA SER A 18 0.88 -1.21 -1.16
C SER A 18 1.44 -2.63 -0.99
N THR A 19 2.35 -3.08 -1.87
CA THR A 19 2.97 -4.41 -1.75
C THR A 19 3.84 -4.55 -0.51
N ILE A 20 4.52 -3.46 -0.11
CA ILE A 20 5.34 -3.44 1.10
C ILE A 20 4.45 -3.46 2.35
N ILE A 21 3.45 -2.56 2.41
CA ILE A 21 2.63 -2.38 3.60
C ILE A 21 1.61 -3.52 3.74
N GLY A 22 0.96 -3.89 2.62
CA GLY A 22 -0.12 -4.88 2.61
C GLY A 22 0.37 -6.33 2.70
N VAL A 23 1.53 -6.63 2.12
CA VAL A 23 2.03 -8.01 1.99
C VAL A 23 3.35 -8.22 2.72
N ALA A 24 4.41 -7.49 2.35
CA ALA A 24 5.75 -7.80 2.84
C ALA A 24 5.88 -7.61 4.35
N LYS A 25 5.46 -6.46 4.90
CA LYS A 25 5.57 -6.17 6.34
C LYS A 25 4.78 -7.15 7.22
N PRO A 26 3.49 -7.42 6.96
CA PRO A 26 2.74 -8.40 7.76
C PRO A 26 3.36 -9.80 7.73
N LEU A 27 3.67 -10.31 6.54
CA LEU A 27 4.22 -11.65 6.41
C LEU A 27 5.62 -11.78 7.02
N LEU A 28 6.45 -10.74 6.97
CA LEU A 28 7.72 -10.69 7.68
C LEU A 28 7.53 -10.72 9.20
N ARG A 29 6.55 -9.98 9.75
CA ARG A 29 6.24 -10.06 11.19
C ARG A 29 5.82 -11.47 11.60
N LEU A 30 4.88 -12.09 10.85
CA LEU A 30 4.44 -13.47 11.10
C LEU A 30 5.60 -14.46 11.01
N HIS A 31 6.54 -14.28 10.10
CA HIS A 31 7.75 -15.09 10.00
C HIS A 31 8.65 -14.93 11.23
N HIS A 32 8.93 -13.68 11.65
CA HIS A 32 9.70 -13.40 12.86
C HIS A 32 9.02 -13.92 14.12
N ASP A 33 7.69 -13.89 14.16
CA ASP A 33 6.89 -14.46 15.25
C ASP A 33 6.79 -15.99 15.22
N ARG A 34 7.51 -16.62 14.29
CA ARG A 34 7.54 -18.07 14.09
C ARG A 34 6.16 -18.68 13.84
N ARG A 35 5.24 -17.91 13.29
CA ARG A 35 3.91 -18.40 12.91
C ARG A 35 3.90 -19.03 11.52
N ILE A 36 4.75 -18.56 10.62
CA ILE A 36 4.95 -19.07 9.26
C ILE A 36 6.44 -19.22 8.94
N VAL A 37 6.77 -19.94 7.86
CA VAL A 37 8.08 -19.89 7.21
C VAL A 37 7.88 -19.13 5.89
N LEU A 38 8.50 -17.95 5.76
CA LEU A 38 8.31 -17.07 4.61
C LEU A 38 9.47 -17.14 3.62
N ASP A 39 9.15 -17.37 2.34
CA ASP A 39 10.00 -17.01 1.20
C ASP A 39 9.34 -15.83 0.47
N LEU A 40 9.99 -14.66 0.52
CA LEU A 40 9.52 -13.42 -0.09
C LEU A 40 10.39 -13.12 -1.30
N THR A 41 9.79 -13.02 -2.48
CA THR A 41 10.52 -12.87 -3.75
C THR A 41 9.80 -11.93 -4.72
N LEU A 42 10.49 -11.58 -5.80
CA LEU A 42 9.90 -10.85 -6.92
C LEU A 42 9.50 -11.81 -8.04
N GLN A 43 8.45 -11.49 -8.80
CA GLN A 43 7.89 -12.39 -9.83
C GLN A 43 8.94 -12.88 -10.84
N TYR A 44 9.88 -12.03 -11.26
CA TYR A 44 10.94 -12.39 -12.22
C TYR A 44 12.07 -13.27 -11.62
N LEU A 45 12.11 -13.43 -10.30
CA LEU A 45 13.05 -14.32 -9.59
C LEU A 45 12.40 -15.62 -9.15
N THR A 46 11.10 -15.80 -9.39
CA THR A 46 10.36 -16.97 -8.97
C THR A 46 10.71 -18.18 -9.83
N SER A 47 10.92 -19.32 -9.20
CA SER A 47 11.17 -20.59 -9.88
C SER A 47 10.10 -21.63 -9.53
N ARG A 48 9.89 -22.63 -10.43
CA ARG A 48 8.99 -23.76 -10.17
C ARG A 48 9.36 -24.52 -8.88
N ARG A 49 10.67 -24.59 -8.57
CA ARG A 49 11.16 -25.23 -7.35
C ARG A 49 10.76 -24.44 -6.09
N ALA A 50 10.73 -23.10 -6.15
CA ALA A 50 10.25 -22.29 -5.03
C ALA A 50 8.76 -22.55 -4.79
N VAL A 51 7.93 -22.57 -5.85
CA VAL A 51 6.51 -22.93 -5.77
C VAL A 51 6.30 -24.33 -5.21
N ALA A 52 7.08 -25.32 -5.66
CA ALA A 52 6.98 -26.71 -5.18
C ALA A 52 7.25 -26.86 -3.67
N ARG A 53 8.09 -25.99 -3.08
CA ARG A 53 8.40 -26.00 -1.64
C ARG A 53 7.40 -25.28 -0.77
N ALA A 54 6.54 -24.46 -1.35
CA ALA A 54 5.52 -23.70 -0.63
C ALA A 54 4.35 -24.62 -0.23
N ASP A 55 3.73 -24.31 0.90
CA ASP A 55 2.41 -24.85 1.29
C ASP A 55 1.29 -23.92 0.80
N VAL A 56 1.60 -22.60 0.68
CA VAL A 56 0.69 -21.56 0.20
C VAL A 56 1.47 -20.59 -0.69
N VAL A 57 0.90 -20.20 -1.82
CA VAL A 57 1.45 -19.19 -2.71
C VAL A 57 0.61 -17.90 -2.60
N VAL A 58 1.27 -16.79 -2.29
CA VAL A 58 0.67 -15.46 -2.29
C VAL A 58 1.13 -14.75 -3.56
N LEU A 59 0.18 -14.39 -4.42
CA LEU A 59 0.41 -13.57 -5.61
C LEU A 59 -0.12 -12.16 -5.35
N CYS A 60 0.68 -11.15 -5.60
CA CYS A 60 0.28 -9.76 -5.47
C CYS A 60 0.40 -9.07 -6.83
N HIS A 61 -0.72 -8.56 -7.38
CA HIS A 61 -0.74 -7.81 -8.65
C HIS A 61 0.02 -8.51 -9.81
N THR A 62 0.00 -9.83 -9.88
CA THR A 62 0.68 -10.60 -10.94
C THR A 62 -0.16 -10.59 -12.21
N ILE A 63 -0.14 -9.46 -12.93
CA ILE A 63 -0.95 -9.22 -14.13
C ILE A 63 -0.15 -9.27 -15.43
N ASP A 64 1.17 -9.35 -15.38
CA ASP A 64 1.99 -9.43 -16.58
C ASP A 64 1.95 -10.86 -17.13
N PRO A 65 1.51 -11.07 -18.39
CA PRO A 65 1.32 -12.41 -18.99
C PRO A 65 2.59 -13.28 -18.98
N GLN A 66 3.78 -12.67 -19.05
CA GLN A 66 5.03 -13.42 -18.99
C GLN A 66 5.24 -14.20 -17.68
N TYR A 67 4.53 -13.82 -16.61
CA TYR A 67 4.57 -14.48 -15.29
C TYR A 67 3.35 -15.34 -15.02
N GLY A 68 2.45 -15.50 -15.99
CA GLY A 68 1.31 -16.41 -15.92
C GLY A 68 1.72 -17.85 -15.59
N VAL A 69 2.90 -18.27 -16.07
CA VAL A 69 3.49 -19.58 -15.76
C VAL A 69 3.61 -19.87 -14.25
N ILE A 70 3.68 -18.85 -13.38
CA ILE A 70 3.73 -19.03 -11.93
C ILE A 70 2.38 -19.56 -11.43
N LEU A 71 1.29 -19.05 -11.98
CA LEU A 71 -0.07 -19.52 -11.69
C LEU A 71 -0.22 -20.99 -12.12
N ASP A 72 0.26 -21.32 -13.33
CA ASP A 72 0.24 -22.70 -13.86
C ASP A 72 1.03 -23.64 -12.94
N TRP A 73 2.25 -23.28 -12.53
CA TRP A 73 3.03 -24.09 -11.59
C TRP A 73 2.33 -24.29 -10.24
N ALA A 74 1.67 -23.27 -9.71
CA ALA A 74 0.94 -23.41 -8.45
C ALA A 74 -0.19 -24.42 -8.61
N ARG A 75 -0.95 -24.36 -9.70
CA ARG A 75 -2.06 -25.28 -9.97
C ARG A 75 -1.58 -26.71 -10.25
N GLU A 76 -0.59 -26.88 -11.11
CA GLU A 76 -0.01 -28.20 -11.40
C GLU A 76 0.54 -28.89 -10.15
N LEU A 77 1.08 -28.12 -9.21
CA LEU A 77 1.66 -28.62 -7.97
C LEU A 77 0.66 -28.71 -6.82
N GLY A 78 -0.62 -28.39 -7.06
CA GLY A 78 -1.68 -28.39 -6.05
C GLY A 78 -1.41 -27.42 -4.91
N ARG A 79 -0.81 -26.25 -5.20
CA ARG A 79 -0.53 -25.22 -4.19
C ARG A 79 -1.67 -24.22 -4.15
N PRO A 80 -2.32 -24.02 -2.99
CA PRO A 80 -3.37 -23.00 -2.86
C PRO A 80 -2.81 -21.60 -3.08
N ILE A 81 -3.64 -20.75 -3.69
CA ILE A 81 -3.27 -19.39 -4.11
C ILE A 81 -4.11 -18.38 -3.36
N ILE A 82 -3.43 -17.46 -2.66
CA ILE A 82 -4.02 -16.23 -2.15
C ILE A 82 -3.61 -15.10 -3.08
N TYR A 83 -4.58 -14.42 -3.69
CA TYR A 83 -4.34 -13.29 -4.58
C TYR A 83 -4.67 -11.98 -3.88
N GLU A 84 -3.70 -11.07 -3.81
CA GLU A 84 -3.84 -9.76 -3.17
C GLU A 84 -3.94 -8.65 -4.21
N ILE A 85 -4.96 -7.80 -4.11
CA ILE A 85 -5.18 -6.67 -5.00
C ILE A 85 -5.87 -5.50 -4.26
N ASP A 86 -5.33 -4.28 -4.38
CA ASP A 86 -5.79 -3.09 -3.67
C ASP A 86 -6.47 -2.02 -4.55
N ASP A 87 -6.38 -2.16 -5.87
CA ASP A 87 -7.01 -1.27 -6.86
C ASP A 87 -7.84 -2.08 -7.86
N ASP A 88 -8.88 -1.44 -8.44
CA ASP A 88 -9.66 -2.03 -9.52
C ASP A 88 -8.91 -1.96 -10.86
N LEU A 89 -8.02 -2.91 -11.09
CA LEU A 89 -7.23 -2.95 -12.32
C LEU A 89 -8.05 -3.38 -13.57
N LEU A 90 -9.35 -3.71 -13.40
CA LEU A 90 -10.26 -3.99 -14.54
C LEU A 90 -10.90 -2.72 -15.10
N ALA A 91 -10.88 -1.60 -14.36
CA ALA A 91 -11.51 -0.34 -14.72
C ALA A 91 -10.54 0.85 -14.72
N VAL A 92 -9.29 0.62 -15.13
CA VAL A 92 -8.28 1.68 -15.14
C VAL A 92 -8.67 2.78 -16.14
N PRO A 93 -8.83 4.06 -15.71
CA PRO A 93 -9.17 5.14 -16.60
C PRO A 93 -8.02 5.49 -17.55
N ASP A 94 -8.35 5.84 -18.80
CA ASP A 94 -7.37 6.24 -19.82
C ASP A 94 -6.67 7.55 -19.48
N ASP A 95 -7.32 8.39 -18.66
CA ASP A 95 -6.81 9.72 -18.29
C ASP A 95 -5.80 9.71 -17.13
N ILE A 96 -5.45 8.53 -16.58
CA ILE A 96 -4.42 8.41 -15.55
C ILE A 96 -3.07 8.12 -16.21
N PRO A 97 -2.14 9.09 -16.25
CA PRO A 97 -0.84 8.90 -16.87
C PRO A 97 -0.07 7.71 -16.27
N GLY A 98 0.50 6.89 -17.14
CA GLY A 98 1.34 5.75 -16.75
C GLY A 98 0.57 4.50 -16.30
N LEU A 99 -0.77 4.47 -16.36
CA LEU A 99 -1.56 3.27 -16.07
C LEU A 99 -2.19 2.62 -17.31
N ALA A 100 -2.19 3.27 -18.47
CA ALA A 100 -2.82 2.76 -19.69
C ALA A 100 -2.37 1.32 -20.07
N TYR A 101 -1.11 0.96 -19.78
CA TYR A 101 -0.61 -0.40 -20.03
C TYR A 101 -1.36 -1.49 -19.25
N LEU A 102 -2.03 -1.15 -18.15
CA LEU A 102 -2.82 -2.09 -17.35
C LEU A 102 -4.10 -2.51 -18.07
N ALA A 103 -4.61 -1.67 -18.99
CA ALA A 103 -5.79 -1.96 -19.80
C ALA A 103 -5.47 -2.85 -21.04
N GLU A 104 -4.21 -3.22 -21.27
CA GLU A 104 -3.84 -4.13 -22.35
C GLU A 104 -4.60 -5.48 -22.24
N PRO A 105 -5.24 -5.97 -23.31
CA PRO A 105 -6.11 -7.17 -23.27
C PRO A 105 -5.42 -8.40 -22.66
N ALA A 106 -4.12 -8.60 -22.95
CA ALA A 106 -3.36 -9.72 -22.41
C ALA A 106 -3.16 -9.61 -20.88
N ARG A 107 -3.00 -8.40 -20.34
CA ARG A 107 -2.90 -8.16 -18.90
C ARG A 107 -4.23 -8.32 -18.20
N GLN A 108 -5.31 -7.86 -18.84
CA GLN A 108 -6.68 -8.04 -18.35
C GLN A 108 -7.03 -9.55 -18.30
N ALA A 109 -6.69 -10.30 -19.33
CA ALA A 109 -6.88 -11.75 -19.36
C ALA A 109 -6.07 -12.44 -18.24
N GLN A 110 -4.82 -12.02 -18.01
CA GLN A 110 -3.99 -12.57 -16.94
C GLN A 110 -4.57 -12.23 -15.55
N LEU A 111 -5.07 -11.01 -15.34
CA LEU A 111 -5.73 -10.63 -14.10
C LEU A 111 -6.96 -11.52 -13.84
N VAL A 112 -7.82 -11.68 -14.85
CA VAL A 112 -9.01 -12.55 -14.74
C VAL A 112 -8.63 -13.99 -14.45
N ALA A 113 -7.55 -14.49 -15.07
CA ALA A 113 -7.04 -15.84 -14.79
C ALA A 113 -6.58 -15.99 -13.33
N CYS A 114 -5.88 -14.99 -12.78
CA CYS A 114 -5.47 -14.97 -11.37
C CYS A 114 -6.68 -14.95 -10.44
N LEU A 115 -7.68 -14.10 -10.72
CA LEU A 115 -8.90 -13.99 -9.91
C LEU A 115 -9.70 -15.30 -9.88
N ARG A 116 -9.89 -15.95 -11.05
CA ARG A 116 -10.65 -17.20 -11.18
C ARG A 116 -9.96 -18.38 -10.54
N GLN A 117 -8.64 -18.37 -10.52
CA GLN A 117 -7.85 -19.49 -10.01
C GLN A 117 -7.39 -19.30 -8.56
N ALA A 118 -7.57 -18.14 -7.96
CA ALA A 118 -7.27 -17.91 -6.56
C ALA A 118 -8.25 -18.67 -5.65
N ASP A 119 -7.74 -19.28 -4.60
CA ASP A 119 -8.56 -19.91 -3.56
C ASP A 119 -9.13 -18.85 -2.62
N ILE A 120 -8.39 -17.73 -2.44
CA ILE A 120 -8.85 -16.52 -1.75
C ILE A 120 -8.35 -15.31 -2.53
N VAL A 121 -9.25 -14.37 -2.81
CA VAL A 121 -8.90 -13.01 -3.28
C VAL A 121 -9.04 -12.03 -2.11
N ARG A 122 -7.98 -11.31 -1.79
CA ARG A 122 -7.96 -10.31 -0.71
C ARG A 122 -8.04 -8.91 -1.29
N VAL A 123 -8.97 -8.13 -0.80
CA VAL A 123 -9.23 -6.73 -1.24
C VAL A 123 -9.39 -5.81 -0.03
N TYR A 124 -9.36 -4.49 -0.26
CA TYR A 124 -9.42 -3.49 0.81
C TYR A 124 -10.69 -2.64 0.81
N SER A 125 -11.63 -2.91 -0.08
CA SER A 125 -12.90 -2.19 -0.11
C SER A 125 -14.08 -3.11 -0.42
N PRO A 126 -15.28 -2.83 0.16
CA PRO A 126 -16.50 -3.57 -0.17
C PRO A 126 -16.88 -3.50 -1.66
N ALA A 127 -16.68 -2.36 -2.31
CA ALA A 127 -16.98 -2.19 -3.72
C ALA A 127 -16.09 -3.08 -4.61
N LEU A 128 -14.80 -3.19 -4.30
CA LEU A 128 -13.90 -4.08 -5.03
C LEU A 128 -14.28 -5.54 -4.81
N ARG A 129 -14.70 -5.93 -3.60
CA ARG A 129 -15.23 -7.27 -3.33
C ARG A 129 -16.44 -7.56 -4.20
N GLU A 130 -17.41 -6.66 -4.22
CA GLU A 130 -18.65 -6.83 -5.01
C GLU A 130 -18.31 -7.07 -6.48
N LYS A 131 -17.47 -6.24 -7.07
CA LYS A 131 -17.05 -6.38 -8.46
C LYS A 131 -16.30 -7.70 -8.72
N LEU A 132 -15.32 -8.04 -7.88
CA LEU A 132 -14.48 -9.21 -8.10
C LEU A 132 -15.19 -10.52 -7.76
N SER A 133 -16.33 -10.48 -7.07
CA SER A 133 -17.18 -11.65 -6.82
C SER A 133 -17.76 -12.26 -8.11
N ALA A 134 -17.75 -11.52 -9.23
CA ALA A 134 -18.06 -12.06 -10.55
C ALA A 134 -16.96 -13.03 -11.09
N TYR A 135 -15.77 -12.99 -10.53
CA TYR A 135 -14.62 -13.78 -10.98
C TYR A 135 -14.17 -14.83 -9.95
N SER A 136 -14.45 -14.62 -8.67
CA SER A 136 -14.05 -15.52 -7.58
C SER A 136 -15.15 -15.64 -6.53
N ALA A 137 -15.46 -16.86 -6.11
CA ALA A 137 -16.45 -17.11 -5.07
C ALA A 137 -15.96 -16.70 -3.66
N ASN A 138 -14.64 -16.56 -3.46
CA ASN A 138 -14.04 -16.30 -2.15
C ASN A 138 -13.25 -14.99 -2.18
N VAL A 139 -13.97 -13.86 -2.11
CA VAL A 139 -13.37 -12.52 -2.05
C VAL A 139 -13.52 -11.96 -0.64
N SER A 140 -12.40 -11.76 0.05
CA SER A 140 -12.32 -11.31 1.44
C SER A 140 -11.91 -9.84 1.51
N VAL A 141 -12.72 -9.01 2.18
CA VAL A 141 -12.35 -7.62 2.51
C VAL A 141 -11.54 -7.62 3.79
N VAL A 142 -10.38 -6.98 3.74
CA VAL A 142 -9.49 -6.84 4.90
C VAL A 142 -9.22 -5.37 5.21
N SER A 143 -8.98 -5.08 6.49
CA SER A 143 -8.53 -3.74 6.87
C SER A 143 -7.14 -3.47 6.33
N GLY A 144 -6.96 -2.32 5.72
CA GLY A 144 -5.65 -1.89 5.27
C GLY A 144 -4.71 -1.62 6.46
N PRO A 145 -3.45 -2.04 6.36
CA PRO A 145 -2.50 -1.87 7.45
C PRO A 145 -2.00 -0.43 7.59
N LEU A 146 -1.61 -0.10 8.81
CA LEU A 146 -0.79 1.06 9.14
C LEU A 146 0.39 0.61 10.00
N ASP A 147 1.57 1.12 9.73
CA ASP A 147 2.76 0.86 10.53
C ASP A 147 2.94 1.96 11.60
N TRP A 148 2.41 1.71 12.79
CA TRP A 148 2.46 2.66 13.90
C TRP A 148 3.87 2.97 14.38
N SER A 149 4.88 2.15 14.08
CA SER A 149 6.27 2.43 14.42
C SER A 149 6.88 3.60 13.63
N LEU A 150 6.25 3.96 12.54
CA LEU A 150 6.66 5.10 11.72
C LEU A 150 6.12 6.44 12.27
N MET A 151 5.20 6.38 13.23
CA MET A 151 4.67 7.58 13.86
C MET A 151 5.77 8.34 14.60
N ARG A 152 5.78 9.64 14.43
CA ARG A 152 6.70 10.56 15.11
C ARG A 152 5.89 11.60 15.88
N THR A 153 6.47 12.11 16.97
CA THR A 153 5.88 13.22 17.70
C THR A 153 5.80 14.45 16.79
N PRO A 154 4.63 15.06 16.63
CA PRO A 154 4.49 16.27 15.85
C PRO A 154 5.36 17.42 16.38
N ALA A 155 5.84 18.27 15.47
CA ALA A 155 6.52 19.50 15.85
C ALA A 155 5.56 20.43 16.60
N LEU A 156 6.04 21.09 17.66
CA LEU A 156 5.27 22.08 18.37
C LEU A 156 5.01 23.29 17.46
N LYS A 157 3.75 23.64 17.29
CA LYS A 157 3.34 24.85 16.57
C LYS A 157 3.47 26.05 17.50
N ARG A 158 4.16 27.09 17.04
CA ARG A 158 4.39 28.31 17.80
C ARG A 158 3.68 29.54 17.23
N ASP A 159 3.16 29.44 16.00
CA ASP A 159 2.61 30.54 15.23
C ASP A 159 1.06 30.67 15.32
N GLY A 160 0.39 29.72 15.97
CA GLY A 160 -1.07 29.71 16.09
C GLY A 160 -1.82 29.50 14.78
N LEU A 161 -1.14 29.19 13.69
CA LEU A 161 -1.73 29.00 12.38
C LEU A 161 -2.42 27.64 12.26
N VAL A 162 -3.54 27.60 11.53
CA VAL A 162 -4.16 26.35 11.10
C VAL A 162 -3.46 25.84 9.85
N THR A 163 -2.99 24.61 9.91
CA THR A 163 -2.23 23.99 8.81
C THR A 163 -3.06 22.93 8.09
N ILE A 164 -3.20 23.09 6.79
CA ILE A 164 -3.93 22.17 5.89
C ILE A 164 -2.92 21.40 5.06
N VAL A 165 -3.17 20.12 4.83
CA VAL A 165 -2.39 19.31 3.90
C VAL A 165 -3.28 18.67 2.83
N TYR A 166 -2.81 18.73 1.60
CA TYR A 166 -3.20 17.84 0.52
C TYR A 166 -1.98 17.03 0.08
N ALA A 167 -1.99 15.72 0.31
CA ALA A 167 -0.88 14.84 -0.02
C ALA A 167 -1.31 13.79 -1.05
N THR A 168 -0.52 13.63 -2.11
CA THR A 168 -0.77 12.66 -3.18
C THR A 168 0.51 11.95 -3.62
N GLY A 169 0.38 10.70 -4.07
CA GLY A 169 1.47 9.94 -4.69
C GLY A 169 1.67 10.22 -6.18
N ARG A 170 0.90 11.15 -6.75
CA ARG A 170 0.88 11.44 -8.20
C ARG A 170 1.31 12.87 -8.47
N THR A 171 2.36 13.05 -9.26
CA THR A 171 2.84 14.38 -9.67
C THR A 171 1.90 15.05 -10.67
N GLN A 172 1.27 14.27 -11.56
CA GLN A 172 0.20 14.73 -12.46
C GLN A 172 -1.14 14.33 -11.83
N ASP A 173 -1.68 15.23 -11.02
CA ASP A 173 -2.81 14.94 -10.16
C ASP A 173 -4.08 15.66 -10.64
N ARG A 174 -4.90 14.95 -11.40
CA ARG A 174 -6.19 15.46 -11.88
C ARG A 174 -7.27 15.44 -10.79
N VAL A 175 -7.13 14.57 -9.81
CA VAL A 175 -8.10 14.47 -8.71
C VAL A 175 -8.01 15.69 -7.82
N GLY A 176 -6.79 16.13 -7.46
CA GLY A 176 -6.58 17.34 -6.67
C GLY A 176 -6.97 18.63 -7.39
N ALA A 177 -7.11 18.60 -8.72
CA ALA A 177 -7.54 19.78 -9.47
C ALA A 177 -8.92 20.30 -9.01
N MET A 178 -9.80 19.44 -8.51
CA MET A 178 -11.10 19.84 -7.95
C MET A 178 -11.00 20.73 -6.70
N LEU A 179 -9.86 20.71 -6.02
CA LEU A 179 -9.62 21.53 -4.83
C LEU A 179 -9.07 22.93 -5.14
N VAL A 180 -8.59 23.18 -6.38
CA VAL A 180 -7.87 24.42 -6.70
C VAL A 180 -8.74 25.65 -6.48
N ALA A 181 -9.94 25.69 -7.05
CA ALA A 181 -10.83 26.82 -6.92
C ALA A 181 -11.36 27.02 -5.48
N PRO A 182 -11.89 25.98 -4.79
CA PRO A 182 -12.33 26.14 -3.39
C PRO A 182 -11.18 26.53 -2.44
N LEU A 183 -9.98 25.98 -2.63
CA LEU A 183 -8.84 26.34 -1.79
C LEU A 183 -8.38 27.79 -2.00
N GLY A 184 -8.36 28.28 -3.24
CA GLY A 184 -8.08 29.69 -3.49
C GLY A 184 -9.00 30.61 -2.66
N ARG A 185 -10.30 30.40 -2.75
CA ARG A 185 -11.30 31.19 -1.99
C ARG A 185 -11.19 31.04 -0.46
N VAL A 186 -10.85 29.85 0.02
CA VAL A 186 -10.61 29.58 1.44
C VAL A 186 -9.39 30.36 1.93
N LEU A 187 -8.27 30.33 1.20
CA LEU A 187 -7.04 31.02 1.58
C LEU A 187 -7.21 32.54 1.61
N ASP A 188 -7.91 33.10 0.60
CA ASP A 188 -8.24 34.55 0.58
C ASP A 188 -9.05 34.98 1.80
N ARG A 189 -9.96 34.12 2.27
CA ARG A 189 -10.85 34.43 3.41
C ARG A 189 -10.21 34.19 4.78
N HIS A 190 -9.22 33.31 4.87
CA HIS A 190 -8.61 32.85 6.12
C HIS A 190 -7.10 33.13 6.17
N PRO A 191 -6.64 34.36 6.48
CA PRO A 191 -5.21 34.70 6.51
C PRO A 191 -4.39 33.90 7.54
N GLY A 192 -5.05 33.36 8.59
CA GLY A 192 -4.42 32.50 9.61
C GLY A 192 -4.24 31.05 9.21
N VAL A 193 -4.26 30.71 7.90
CA VAL A 193 -4.15 29.35 7.38
C VAL A 193 -2.85 29.18 6.57
N ARG A 194 -2.28 28.01 6.63
CA ARG A 194 -1.18 27.55 5.76
C ARG A 194 -1.59 26.27 5.03
N LEU A 195 -1.45 26.26 3.71
CA LEU A 195 -1.68 25.05 2.90
C LEU A 195 -0.35 24.42 2.48
N THR A 196 -0.23 23.12 2.68
CA THR A 196 0.86 22.31 2.12
C THR A 196 0.30 21.39 1.04
N VAL A 197 0.79 21.52 -0.20
CA VAL A 197 0.56 20.56 -1.27
C VAL A 197 1.78 19.66 -1.35
N TRP A 198 1.59 18.37 -1.10
CA TRP A 198 2.68 17.40 -1.00
C TRP A 198 2.59 16.33 -2.10
N GLY A 199 3.60 16.27 -2.96
CA GLY A 199 3.70 15.28 -4.04
C GLY A 199 3.17 15.71 -5.40
N ALA A 200 2.25 16.67 -5.44
CA ALA A 200 1.76 17.31 -6.67
C ALA A 200 2.12 18.81 -6.70
N ARG A 201 1.89 19.42 -7.84
CA ARG A 201 2.00 20.86 -8.04
C ARG A 201 0.80 21.35 -8.84
N HIS A 202 0.08 22.31 -8.27
CA HIS A 202 -1.01 23.04 -8.93
C HIS A 202 -0.63 24.50 -9.05
N ASP A 203 -0.18 24.92 -10.24
CA ASP A 203 0.42 26.25 -10.46
C ASP A 203 -0.50 27.40 -10.02
N ALA A 204 -1.79 27.27 -10.19
CA ALA A 204 -2.76 28.27 -9.72
C ALA A 204 -2.76 28.49 -8.20
N LEU A 205 -2.37 27.48 -7.41
CA LEU A 205 -2.21 27.62 -5.96
C LEU A 205 -0.81 28.07 -5.55
N MET A 206 0.20 27.82 -6.36
CA MET A 206 1.61 28.08 -5.99
C MET A 206 1.93 29.57 -5.91
N SER A 207 1.18 30.43 -6.56
CA SER A 207 1.30 31.90 -6.46
C SER A 207 0.76 32.46 -5.14
N HIS A 208 -0.05 31.71 -4.41
CA HIS A 208 -0.65 32.17 -3.15
C HIS A 208 0.38 32.16 -2.01
N PRO A 209 0.56 33.27 -1.24
CA PRO A 209 1.63 33.38 -0.23
C PRO A 209 1.48 32.38 0.95
N GLN A 210 0.27 31.84 1.18
CA GLN A 210 -0.02 30.88 2.24
C GLN A 210 0.26 29.42 1.78
N VAL A 211 0.69 29.19 0.53
CA VAL A 211 0.87 27.86 -0.01
C VAL A 211 2.36 27.49 -0.08
N ARG A 212 2.68 26.31 0.43
CA ARG A 212 3.98 25.68 0.18
C ARG A 212 3.80 24.35 -0.55
N SER A 213 4.78 23.99 -1.39
CA SER A 213 4.86 22.71 -2.06
C SER A 213 5.98 21.86 -1.47
N LEU A 214 5.70 20.57 -1.24
CA LEU A 214 6.71 19.59 -0.88
C LEU A 214 6.82 18.53 -1.99
N PRO A 215 8.06 18.11 -2.34
CA PRO A 215 8.28 17.13 -3.39
C PRO A 215 7.73 15.74 -2.99
N LEU A 216 7.42 14.94 -4.01
CA LEU A 216 7.04 13.54 -3.83
C LEU A 216 8.16 12.75 -3.14
N VAL A 217 7.83 12.06 -2.06
CA VAL A 217 8.71 11.10 -1.40
C VAL A 217 8.27 9.69 -1.81
N ARG A 218 9.10 9.00 -2.59
CA ARG A 218 8.76 7.68 -3.15
C ARG A 218 8.76 6.55 -2.12
N ASP A 219 9.67 6.62 -1.15
CA ASP A 219 9.71 5.65 -0.04
C ASP A 219 8.63 5.97 0.98
N TYR A 220 7.67 5.06 1.12
CA TYR A 220 6.50 5.29 1.98
C TYR A 220 6.88 5.47 3.46
N ASP A 221 7.84 4.71 3.97
CA ASP A 221 8.23 4.80 5.37
C ASP A 221 8.83 6.18 5.66
N THR A 222 9.71 6.65 4.77
CA THR A 222 10.28 8.01 4.85
C THR A 222 9.21 9.09 4.70
N PHE A 223 8.24 8.88 3.78
CA PHE A 223 7.10 9.79 3.64
C PHE A 223 6.30 9.87 4.93
N PHE A 224 5.88 8.73 5.47
CA PHE A 224 4.99 8.70 6.62
C PHE A 224 5.66 9.18 7.91
N GLU A 225 6.96 8.89 8.11
CA GLU A 225 7.75 9.44 9.20
C GLU A 225 7.82 10.98 9.16
N ARG A 226 8.04 11.56 7.97
CA ARG A 226 8.03 13.01 7.77
C ARG A 226 6.63 13.59 7.94
N PHE A 227 5.63 12.94 7.33
CA PHE A 227 4.24 13.38 7.37
C PHE A 227 3.71 13.48 8.79
N SER A 228 3.97 12.47 9.62
CA SER A 228 3.53 12.46 11.02
C SER A 228 4.21 13.53 11.88
N ARG A 229 5.43 13.99 11.53
CA ARG A 229 6.13 15.08 12.23
C ARG A 229 5.59 16.47 11.93
N GLU A 230 5.00 16.67 10.75
CA GLU A 230 4.53 18.00 10.34
C GLU A 230 3.41 18.52 11.24
N GLY A 231 2.60 17.64 11.83
CA GLY A 231 1.55 18.02 12.77
C GLY A 231 0.46 18.88 12.11
N PHE A 232 -0.03 18.48 10.92
CA PHE A 232 -1.13 19.15 10.25
C PHE A 232 -2.41 19.08 11.07
N ASP A 233 -3.27 20.11 10.94
CA ASP A 233 -4.57 20.16 11.60
C ASP A 233 -5.67 19.55 10.74
N ILE A 234 -5.64 19.83 9.44
CA ILE A 234 -6.68 19.45 8.48
C ILE A 234 -6.04 18.70 7.31
N GLY A 235 -6.62 17.57 6.92
CA GLY A 235 -6.20 16.78 5.78
C GLY A 235 -7.28 16.72 4.71
N LEU A 236 -6.93 16.94 3.44
CA LEU A 236 -7.88 16.91 2.32
C LEU A 236 -7.68 15.66 1.49
N ALA A 237 -8.75 14.92 1.24
CA ALA A 237 -8.73 13.68 0.48
C ALA A 237 -9.83 13.65 -0.58
N PRO A 238 -9.68 14.43 -1.67
CA PRO A 238 -10.58 14.37 -2.81
C PRO A 238 -10.46 13.01 -3.50
N LEU A 239 -11.56 12.50 -4.02
CA LEU A 239 -11.61 11.28 -4.82
C LEU A 239 -12.73 11.37 -5.85
N ARG A 240 -12.49 10.89 -7.07
CA ARG A 240 -13.53 10.84 -8.11
C ARG A 240 -14.51 9.72 -7.80
N ASP A 241 -15.75 9.90 -8.22
CA ASP A 241 -16.79 8.88 -8.14
C ASP A 241 -16.92 8.14 -9.48
N ASP A 242 -15.89 7.41 -9.86
CA ASP A 242 -15.87 6.51 -11.00
C ASP A 242 -15.55 5.07 -10.54
N GLU A 243 -15.74 4.13 -11.45
CA GLU A 243 -15.58 2.71 -11.16
C GLU A 243 -14.21 2.35 -10.57
N PHE A 244 -13.12 2.90 -11.14
CA PHE A 244 -11.76 2.67 -10.66
C PHE A 244 -11.55 3.22 -9.24
N HIS A 245 -12.03 4.44 -8.97
CA HIS A 245 -11.83 5.08 -7.68
C HIS A 245 -12.71 4.49 -6.59
N ARG A 246 -13.88 3.94 -6.92
CA ARG A 246 -14.72 3.18 -5.98
C ARG A 246 -14.03 1.92 -5.45
N GLY A 247 -13.16 1.29 -6.25
CA GLY A 247 -12.38 0.12 -5.87
C GLY A 247 -11.20 0.38 -4.93
N LYS A 248 -10.82 1.65 -4.69
CA LYS A 248 -9.63 2.01 -3.91
C LYS A 248 -9.73 1.67 -2.43
N SER A 249 -8.58 1.63 -1.78
CA SER A 249 -8.48 1.54 -0.32
C SER A 249 -8.54 2.92 0.34
N ASN A 250 -8.94 2.95 1.63
CA ASN A 250 -9.12 4.18 2.43
C ASN A 250 -7.79 4.74 2.99
N ASN A 251 -6.69 4.67 2.25
CA ASN A 251 -5.36 5.04 2.71
C ASN A 251 -5.30 6.41 3.37
N LYS A 252 -5.93 7.45 2.77
CA LYS A 252 -5.89 8.80 3.31
C LYS A 252 -6.63 8.93 4.65
N PHE A 253 -7.72 8.20 4.83
CA PHE A 253 -8.38 8.14 6.13
C PHE A 253 -7.46 7.55 7.19
N ARG A 254 -6.81 6.43 6.90
CA ARG A 254 -5.88 5.79 7.85
C ARG A 254 -4.70 6.69 8.20
N GLU A 255 -4.09 7.33 7.20
CA GLU A 255 -2.95 8.24 7.37
C GLU A 255 -3.34 9.47 8.21
N TYR A 256 -4.44 10.15 7.87
CA TYR A 256 -4.87 11.36 8.57
C TYR A 256 -5.34 11.04 9.99
N ALA A 257 -6.23 10.08 10.14
CA ALA A 257 -6.76 9.67 11.43
C ALA A 257 -5.65 9.25 12.40
N SER A 258 -4.70 8.41 11.97
CA SER A 258 -3.59 7.98 12.82
C SER A 258 -2.71 9.14 13.28
N CYS A 259 -2.51 10.15 12.44
CA CYS A 259 -1.75 11.34 12.79
C CYS A 259 -2.53 12.34 13.65
N GLY A 260 -3.82 12.09 13.94
CA GLY A 260 -4.67 13.04 14.66
C GLY A 260 -4.97 14.29 13.83
N ILE A 261 -5.18 14.11 12.53
CA ILE A 261 -5.51 15.14 11.55
C ILE A 261 -7.01 15.05 11.26
N ALA A 262 -7.73 16.18 11.35
CA ALA A 262 -9.12 16.24 10.97
C ALA A 262 -9.27 16.15 9.45
N GLY A 263 -9.75 15.01 8.97
CA GLY A 263 -9.86 14.75 7.54
C GLY A 263 -11.16 15.28 6.94
N VAL A 264 -11.06 15.86 5.74
CA VAL A 264 -12.18 16.20 4.84
C VAL A 264 -12.06 15.35 3.61
N TYR A 265 -13.07 14.56 3.30
CA TYR A 265 -13.05 13.51 2.30
C TYR A 265 -14.19 13.67 1.32
N SER A 266 -14.00 13.33 0.06
CA SER A 266 -15.12 13.16 -0.88
C SER A 266 -16.15 12.17 -0.33
N ASP A 267 -17.43 12.48 -0.45
CA ASP A 267 -18.51 11.54 -0.13
C ASP A 267 -18.69 10.52 -1.25
N VAL A 268 -17.76 9.59 -1.32
CA VAL A 268 -17.71 8.48 -2.28
C VAL A 268 -17.45 7.16 -1.57
N CYS A 269 -17.76 6.05 -2.24
CA CYS A 269 -17.77 4.70 -1.71
C CYS A 269 -16.60 4.33 -0.77
N VAL A 270 -15.40 4.76 -1.09
CA VAL A 270 -14.19 4.46 -0.29
C VAL A 270 -14.25 5.09 1.10
N TYR A 271 -14.73 6.33 1.19
CA TYR A 271 -14.75 7.08 2.44
C TYR A 271 -16.07 6.94 3.18
N ASN A 272 -17.22 6.95 2.49
CA ASN A 272 -18.52 6.86 3.19
C ASN A 272 -18.78 5.48 3.84
N THR A 273 -17.99 4.46 3.50
CA THR A 273 -17.99 3.16 4.20
C THR A 273 -16.99 3.08 5.37
N SER A 274 -16.11 4.09 5.53
CA SER A 274 -15.03 4.07 6.51
C SER A 274 -15.07 5.26 7.48
N VAL A 275 -15.65 6.38 7.05
CA VAL A 275 -15.68 7.64 7.79
C VAL A 275 -17.09 7.90 8.32
N GLU A 276 -17.22 8.10 9.61
CA GLU A 276 -18.44 8.60 10.23
C GLU A 276 -18.44 10.14 10.15
N HIS A 277 -19.39 10.68 9.35
CA HIS A 277 -19.51 12.12 9.12
C HIS A 277 -19.61 12.90 10.44
N GLU A 278 -18.87 14.02 10.56
CA GLU A 278 -18.72 14.86 11.76
C GLU A 278 -18.15 14.15 13.01
N ARG A 279 -17.90 12.87 12.94
CA ARG A 279 -17.35 12.11 14.06
C ARG A 279 -15.89 11.75 13.87
N THR A 280 -15.56 11.06 12.76
CA THR A 280 -14.17 10.66 12.44
C THR A 280 -13.61 11.39 11.22
N GLY A 281 -14.44 12.20 10.54
CA GLY A 281 -14.08 13.02 9.39
C GLY A 281 -15.29 13.79 8.87
N LEU A 282 -15.09 14.69 7.91
CA LEU A 282 -16.16 15.28 7.12
C LEU A 282 -16.26 14.60 5.77
N LEU A 283 -17.46 14.16 5.39
CA LEU A 283 -17.80 13.69 4.05
C LEU A 283 -18.42 14.84 3.26
N VAL A 284 -17.96 15.08 2.03
CA VAL A 284 -18.28 16.27 1.23
C VAL A 284 -18.59 15.88 -0.21
N PRO A 285 -19.72 16.32 -0.78
CA PRO A 285 -19.97 16.22 -2.21
C PRO A 285 -18.86 16.85 -3.05
N ASN A 286 -18.62 16.30 -4.24
CA ASN A 286 -17.54 16.74 -5.12
C ASN A 286 -17.90 18.01 -5.92
N ASP A 287 -18.33 19.05 -5.23
CA ASP A 287 -18.56 20.38 -5.80
C ASP A 287 -17.79 21.47 -5.02
N ASP A 288 -17.47 22.56 -5.71
CA ASP A 288 -16.64 23.64 -5.17
C ASP A 288 -17.20 24.26 -3.90
N ARG A 289 -18.52 24.48 -3.83
CA ARG A 289 -19.18 25.12 -2.70
C ARG A 289 -19.13 24.24 -1.45
N SER A 290 -19.37 22.95 -1.60
CA SER A 290 -19.35 21.98 -0.53
C SER A 290 -17.95 21.85 0.06
N TRP A 291 -16.90 21.75 -0.77
CA TRP A 291 -15.51 21.73 -0.34
C TRP A 291 -15.12 23.01 0.39
N GLU A 292 -15.42 24.18 -0.18
CA GLU A 292 -15.15 25.50 0.44
C GLU A 292 -15.82 25.63 1.81
N SER A 293 -17.11 25.29 1.90
CA SER A 293 -17.87 25.34 3.14
C SER A 293 -17.32 24.42 4.21
N ALA A 294 -17.05 23.16 3.88
CA ALA A 294 -16.54 22.19 4.83
C ALA A 294 -15.12 22.55 5.34
N ILE A 295 -14.22 22.98 4.46
CA ILE A 295 -12.88 23.41 4.85
C ILE A 295 -12.98 24.64 5.76
N SER A 296 -13.78 25.66 5.39
CA SER A 296 -13.97 26.87 6.21
C SER A 296 -14.57 26.54 7.57
N ARG A 297 -15.51 25.60 7.65
CA ARG A 297 -16.12 25.14 8.91
C ARG A 297 -15.07 24.51 9.84
N VAL A 298 -14.25 23.59 9.35
CA VAL A 298 -13.20 22.96 10.18
C VAL A 298 -12.10 23.93 10.59
N ILE A 299 -11.85 24.99 9.79
CA ILE A 299 -10.95 26.08 10.17
C ILE A 299 -11.55 26.88 11.31
N ALA A 300 -12.80 27.30 11.19
CA ALA A 300 -13.49 28.21 12.12
C ALA A 300 -13.92 27.54 13.43
N ASP A 301 -14.06 26.21 13.45
CA ASP A 301 -14.52 25.46 14.63
C ASP A 301 -13.40 24.55 15.18
N PRO A 302 -12.60 25.04 16.14
CA PRO A 302 -11.53 24.26 16.77
C PRO A 302 -12.03 23.04 17.56
N GLU A 303 -13.24 23.09 18.13
CA GLU A 303 -13.81 21.97 18.89
C GLU A 303 -14.19 20.82 17.96
N LEU A 304 -14.90 21.13 16.86
CA LEU A 304 -15.21 20.14 15.82
C LEU A 304 -13.91 19.52 15.29
N ARG A 305 -12.92 20.35 14.94
CA ARG A 305 -11.63 19.90 14.41
C ARG A 305 -10.92 18.94 15.37
N ARG A 306 -10.80 19.32 16.65
CA ARG A 306 -10.17 18.50 17.68
C ARG A 306 -10.94 17.21 17.91
N GLY A 307 -12.27 17.28 18.03
CA GLY A 307 -13.12 16.11 18.24
C GLY A 307 -13.03 15.09 17.10
N ILE A 308 -12.98 15.53 15.84
CA ILE A 308 -12.76 14.67 14.68
C ILE A 308 -11.38 14.01 14.76
N ALA A 309 -10.33 14.76 15.03
CA ALA A 309 -8.96 14.28 15.11
C ALA A 309 -8.76 13.21 16.20
N GLU A 310 -9.30 13.45 17.40
CA GLU A 310 -9.21 12.52 18.54
C GLU A 310 -9.98 11.22 18.30
N ARG A 311 -11.23 11.32 17.86
CA ARG A 311 -12.05 10.12 17.56
C ARG A 311 -11.51 9.35 16.36
N GLY A 312 -11.06 10.06 15.32
CA GLY A 312 -10.40 9.43 14.17
C GLY A 312 -9.15 8.65 14.58
N ARG A 313 -8.32 9.25 15.47
CA ARG A 313 -7.11 8.58 15.98
C ARG A 313 -7.41 7.35 16.84
N ALA A 314 -8.43 7.44 17.69
CA ALA A 314 -8.89 6.30 18.49
C ALA A 314 -9.36 5.15 17.57
N TYR A 315 -10.19 5.47 16.59
CA TYR A 315 -10.66 4.52 15.59
C TYR A 315 -9.50 3.87 14.81
N ALA A 316 -8.54 4.68 14.36
CA ALA A 316 -7.39 4.16 13.62
C ALA A 316 -6.52 3.21 14.46
N ARG A 317 -6.34 3.49 15.76
CA ARG A 317 -5.60 2.61 16.68
C ARG A 317 -6.28 1.26 16.85
N GLU A 318 -7.59 1.23 16.89
CA GLU A 318 -8.37 0.01 17.07
C GLU A 318 -8.40 -0.84 15.78
N HIS A 319 -8.61 -0.20 14.62
CA HIS A 319 -8.96 -0.92 13.39
C HIS A 319 -7.80 -1.07 12.38
N PHE A 320 -6.76 -0.23 12.46
CA PHE A 320 -5.66 -0.20 11.47
C PHE A 320 -4.30 -0.45 12.11
N ASN A 321 -4.21 -1.46 12.97
CA ASN A 321 -2.96 -1.83 13.63
C ASN A 321 -2.37 -3.13 13.05
N GLU A 322 -1.13 -3.41 13.43
CA GLU A 322 -0.40 -4.57 12.94
C GLU A 322 -1.07 -5.89 13.34
N ALA A 323 -1.64 -5.98 14.54
CA ALA A 323 -2.27 -7.21 15.04
C ALA A 323 -3.50 -7.59 14.21
N VAL A 324 -4.34 -6.60 13.83
CA VAL A 324 -5.51 -6.82 12.94
C VAL A 324 -5.05 -7.37 11.59
N THR A 325 -4.01 -6.77 11.01
CA THR A 325 -3.50 -7.20 9.69
C THR A 325 -2.86 -8.57 9.76
N ASP A 326 -2.07 -8.84 10.80
CA ASP A 326 -1.38 -10.12 11.00
C ASP A 326 -2.39 -11.25 11.24
N ALA A 327 -3.45 -10.99 12.01
CA ALA A 327 -4.56 -11.93 12.20
C ALA A 327 -5.30 -12.22 10.89
N ALA A 328 -5.57 -11.20 10.07
CA ALA A 328 -6.23 -11.38 8.77
C ALA A 328 -5.37 -12.18 7.78
N TRP A 329 -4.03 -12.03 7.82
CA TRP A 329 -3.13 -12.87 7.03
C TRP A 329 -3.10 -14.31 7.52
N MET A 330 -3.00 -14.53 8.83
CA MET A 330 -3.03 -15.89 9.38
C MET A 330 -4.34 -16.59 9.07
N HIS A 331 -5.47 -15.90 9.23
CA HIS A 331 -6.78 -16.45 8.87
C HIS A 331 -6.80 -16.89 7.39
N ALA A 332 -6.35 -16.08 6.46
CA ALA A 332 -6.30 -16.44 5.05
C ALA A 332 -5.39 -17.65 4.79
N ILE A 333 -4.21 -17.70 5.42
CA ILE A 333 -3.26 -18.81 5.27
C ILE A 333 -3.80 -20.13 5.87
N GLU A 334 -4.57 -20.05 6.95
CA GLU A 334 -5.15 -21.20 7.63
C GLU A 334 -6.44 -21.70 6.95
N SER A 335 -7.15 -20.81 6.25
CA SER A 335 -8.44 -21.13 5.59
C SER A 335 -8.29 -21.83 4.24
N VAL A 336 -7.09 -21.86 3.64
CA VAL A 336 -6.87 -22.57 2.38
C VAL A 336 -6.50 -24.03 2.63
N ASP A 337 -7.02 -24.93 1.78
CA ASP A 337 -6.69 -26.35 1.82
C ASP A 337 -5.24 -26.59 1.42
N ARG A 338 -4.43 -26.99 2.38
CA ARG A 338 -3.02 -27.28 2.16
C ARG A 338 -2.78 -28.75 1.89
N PRO A 339 -2.04 -29.13 0.85
CA PRO A 339 -1.72 -30.51 0.59
C PRO A 339 -0.95 -31.11 1.78
N ALA A 340 -1.28 -32.37 2.14
CA ALA A 340 -0.52 -33.10 3.13
C ALA A 340 0.94 -33.16 2.69
N ARG A 341 1.87 -32.81 3.59
CA ARG A 341 3.30 -32.94 3.29
C ARG A 341 3.65 -34.41 3.11
N PRO A 342 4.20 -34.83 1.99
CA PRO A 342 4.77 -36.17 1.91
C PRO A 342 5.84 -36.28 3.01
N GLY A 343 5.77 -37.36 3.78
CA GLY A 343 6.68 -37.62 4.89
C GLY A 343 8.14 -37.46 4.41
N ARG A 344 8.84 -36.48 4.95
CA ARG A 344 10.22 -36.17 4.58
C ARG A 344 11.11 -37.25 5.19
N ALA A 345 11.73 -38.06 4.33
CA ALA A 345 12.89 -38.84 4.75
C ALA A 345 13.92 -37.89 5.39
N PRO A 346 14.57 -38.26 6.51
CA PRO A 346 15.53 -37.40 7.21
C PRO A 346 16.69 -37.08 6.28
N SER A 347 16.74 -35.88 5.73
CA SER A 347 17.93 -35.41 5.00
C SER A 347 18.94 -34.88 6.02
N SER A 348 20.02 -35.60 6.21
CA SER A 348 21.23 -35.17 6.89
C SER A 348 21.97 -34.12 6.06
N HIS A 349 21.52 -32.88 6.09
CA HIS A 349 22.31 -31.71 5.65
C HIS A 349 21.90 -30.52 6.50
N SER A 350 22.73 -30.27 7.50
CA SER A 350 22.85 -29.01 8.20
C SER A 350 23.53 -28.01 7.26
N GLY A 351 22.97 -26.83 7.09
CA GLY A 351 23.72 -25.72 6.52
C GLY A 351 23.07 -25.06 5.33
N SER A 352 23.05 -23.78 5.36
CA SER A 352 22.74 -22.76 4.34
C SER A 352 21.32 -22.80 3.75
N SER A 353 20.66 -21.67 3.89
CA SER A 353 19.36 -21.36 3.27
C SER A 353 19.39 -21.68 1.77
N PRO A 354 18.62 -22.67 1.27
CA PRO A 354 18.59 -23.01 -0.18
C PRO A 354 18.07 -21.87 -1.08
N GLY A 355 17.61 -20.78 -0.46
CA GLY A 355 17.05 -19.63 -1.17
C GLY A 355 18.04 -18.74 -1.92
N GLU A 356 19.30 -18.66 -1.49
CA GLU A 356 20.28 -17.78 -2.14
C GLU A 356 20.79 -18.35 -3.47
N LEU A 357 21.03 -19.64 -3.55
CA LEU A 357 21.47 -20.31 -4.78
C LEU A 357 20.37 -20.32 -5.84
N ASP A 358 19.11 -20.56 -5.46
CA ASP A 358 17.97 -20.52 -6.37
C ASP A 358 17.72 -19.10 -6.89
N LYS A 359 17.97 -18.08 -6.06
CA LYS A 359 17.87 -16.65 -6.45
C LYS A 359 18.98 -16.28 -7.43
N ALA A 360 20.21 -16.74 -7.18
CA ALA A 360 21.32 -16.56 -8.10
C ALA A 360 21.09 -17.26 -9.45
N LEU A 361 20.54 -18.48 -9.43
CA LEU A 361 20.15 -19.21 -10.65
C LEU A 361 18.96 -18.54 -11.36
N GLY A 362 18.02 -17.96 -10.64
CA GLY A 362 16.94 -17.14 -11.20
C GLY A 362 17.46 -15.91 -11.91
N LEU A 363 18.41 -15.21 -11.29
CA LEU A 363 19.09 -14.06 -11.87
C LEU A 363 19.91 -14.45 -13.10
N ALA A 364 20.66 -15.56 -13.04
CA ALA A 364 21.44 -16.06 -14.18
C ALA A 364 20.54 -16.47 -15.36
N ARG A 365 19.39 -17.11 -15.10
CA ARG A 365 18.38 -17.40 -16.12
C ARG A 365 17.74 -16.17 -16.71
N PHE A 366 17.48 -15.15 -15.89
CA PHE A 366 17.00 -13.87 -16.31
C PHE A 366 18.00 -13.16 -17.22
N LEU A 367 19.29 -13.10 -16.84
CA LEU A 367 20.36 -12.54 -17.65
C LEU A 367 20.57 -13.33 -18.96
N GLY A 368 20.46 -14.67 -18.92
CA GLY A 368 20.53 -15.53 -20.10
C GLY A 368 19.36 -15.31 -21.07
N LYS A 369 18.12 -15.16 -20.56
CA LYS A 369 16.97 -14.78 -21.37
C LYS A 369 17.14 -13.38 -21.98
N LEU A 370 17.73 -12.45 -21.24
CA LEU A 370 18.05 -11.12 -21.73
C LEU A 370 18.97 -11.16 -22.95
N ALA A 371 20.08 -11.89 -22.83
CA ALA A 371 21.04 -12.07 -23.93
C ALA A 371 20.38 -12.72 -25.16
N GLY A 372 19.51 -13.73 -24.96
CA GLY A 372 18.78 -14.39 -26.03
C GLY A 372 17.70 -13.54 -26.71
N GLN A 373 17.17 -12.52 -26.04
CA GLN A 373 16.13 -11.64 -26.59
C GLN A 373 16.71 -10.42 -27.33
N VAL A 374 17.95 -10.05 -27.07
CA VAL A 374 18.57 -8.86 -27.68
C VAL A 374 18.69 -9.00 -29.20
N THR A 375 19.15 -10.13 -29.67
CA THR A 375 19.41 -10.33 -31.12
C THR A 375 18.15 -10.36 -31.98
N PRO A 376 17.05 -11.06 -31.60
CA PRO A 376 15.79 -11.02 -32.33
C PRO A 376 15.15 -9.64 -32.30
N VAL A 377 15.11 -8.98 -31.14
CA VAL A 377 14.49 -7.66 -30.98
C VAL A 377 15.25 -6.57 -31.73
N LEU A 378 16.58 -6.67 -31.84
CA LEU A 378 17.39 -5.80 -32.67
C LEU A 378 17.03 -5.94 -34.15
N ARG A 379 16.78 -7.17 -34.60
CA ARG A 379 16.40 -7.45 -35.99
C ARG A 379 14.99 -6.99 -36.35
N GLU A 380 14.03 -7.17 -35.44
CA GLU A 380 12.61 -6.88 -35.70
C GLU A 380 12.21 -5.42 -35.37
N HIS A 381 12.78 -4.81 -34.35
CA HIS A 381 12.27 -3.56 -33.79
C HIS A 381 13.31 -2.43 -33.63
N GLY A 382 14.56 -2.70 -34.00
CA GLY A 382 15.65 -1.70 -34.00
C GLY A 382 16.21 -1.36 -32.62
N VAL A 383 17.30 -0.57 -32.63
CA VAL A 383 18.12 -0.22 -31.44
C VAL A 383 17.32 0.46 -30.34
N ARG A 384 16.34 1.29 -30.70
CA ARG A 384 15.55 2.08 -29.71
C ARG A 384 14.75 1.19 -28.76
N VAL A 385 14.14 0.12 -29.28
CA VAL A 385 13.36 -0.84 -28.47
C VAL A 385 14.28 -1.71 -27.63
N VAL A 386 15.45 -2.08 -28.14
CA VAL A 386 16.46 -2.79 -27.35
C VAL A 386 16.94 -1.94 -26.18
N VAL A 387 17.26 -0.68 -26.42
CA VAL A 387 17.68 0.26 -25.37
C VAL A 387 16.58 0.41 -24.30
N GLN A 388 15.32 0.56 -24.72
CA GLN A 388 14.19 0.70 -23.80
C GLN A 388 13.98 -0.58 -22.96
N ARG A 389 14.04 -1.76 -23.56
CA ARG A 389 13.93 -3.04 -22.85
C ARG A 389 15.12 -3.30 -21.93
N THR A 390 16.35 -2.98 -22.38
CA THR A 390 17.56 -3.07 -21.54
C THR A 390 17.45 -2.14 -20.35
N TRP A 391 16.94 -0.92 -20.54
CA TRP A 391 16.71 0.03 -19.44
C TRP A 391 15.68 -0.50 -18.43
N GLN A 392 14.58 -1.09 -18.87
CA GLN A 392 13.60 -1.75 -17.98
C GLN A 392 14.23 -2.87 -17.16
N HIS A 393 15.17 -3.61 -17.75
CA HIS A 393 15.86 -4.69 -17.04
C HIS A 393 16.93 -4.19 -16.07
N VAL A 394 17.63 -3.12 -16.41
CA VAL A 394 18.56 -2.43 -15.49
C VAL A 394 17.77 -1.86 -14.29
N GLN A 395 16.57 -1.31 -14.54
CA GLN A 395 15.67 -0.90 -13.48
C GLN A 395 15.26 -2.09 -12.59
N GLY A 396 15.03 -3.29 -13.17
CA GLY A 396 14.74 -4.51 -12.43
C GLY A 396 15.88 -4.95 -11.50
N LEU A 397 17.14 -4.82 -11.95
CA LEU A 397 18.31 -5.07 -11.10
C LEU A 397 18.45 -4.04 -9.98
N GLY A 398 18.18 -2.77 -10.29
CA GLY A 398 18.12 -1.70 -9.28
C GLY A 398 17.00 -1.96 -8.26
N GLN A 399 15.83 -2.42 -8.70
CA GLN A 399 14.73 -2.82 -7.83
C GLN A 399 15.11 -4.02 -6.95
N PHE A 400 15.83 -4.99 -7.48
CA PHE A 400 16.30 -6.13 -6.69
C PHE A 400 17.29 -5.72 -5.60
N ALA A 401 18.26 -4.88 -5.92
CA ALA A 401 19.19 -4.35 -4.93
C ALA A 401 18.45 -3.50 -3.87
N ALA A 402 17.52 -2.65 -4.30
CA ALA A 402 16.67 -1.87 -3.42
C ALA A 402 15.80 -2.78 -2.52
N TRP A 403 15.28 -3.88 -3.09
CA TRP A 403 14.51 -4.88 -2.34
C TRP A 403 15.36 -5.55 -1.25
N LEU A 404 16.57 -6.00 -1.57
CA LEU A 404 17.47 -6.61 -0.58
C LEU A 404 17.77 -5.66 0.56
N LEU A 405 18.04 -4.38 0.24
CA LEU A 405 18.29 -3.35 1.26
C LEU A 405 17.04 -3.09 2.10
N LYS A 406 15.89 -2.92 1.46
CA LYS A 406 14.61 -2.68 2.14
C LYS A 406 14.20 -3.86 3.03
N ARG A 407 14.34 -5.09 2.54
CA ARG A 407 14.10 -6.30 3.32
C ARG A 407 14.97 -6.32 4.58
N ARG A 408 16.28 -6.08 4.45
CA ARG A 408 17.19 -6.00 5.61
C ARG A 408 16.80 -4.89 6.59
N GLN A 409 16.36 -3.74 6.09
CA GLN A 409 15.86 -2.66 6.95
C GLN A 409 14.59 -3.06 7.71
N LEU A 410 13.63 -3.70 7.03
CA LEU A 410 12.41 -4.20 7.65
C LEU A 410 12.71 -5.25 8.73
N GLU A 411 13.57 -6.22 8.41
CA GLU A 411 14.02 -7.25 9.36
C GLU A 411 14.71 -6.62 10.59
N ARG A 412 15.59 -5.62 10.40
CA ARG A 412 16.23 -4.89 11.51
C ARG A 412 15.21 -4.14 12.37
N ARG A 413 14.23 -3.46 11.77
CA ARG A 413 13.18 -2.75 12.52
C ARG A 413 12.32 -3.71 13.34
N ILE A 414 11.92 -4.85 12.77
CA ILE A 414 11.17 -5.89 13.48
C ILE A 414 11.99 -6.43 14.66
N ASN A 415 13.28 -6.74 14.45
CA ASN A 415 14.17 -7.24 15.49
C ASN A 415 14.43 -6.22 16.61
N ALA A 416 14.61 -4.94 16.26
CA ALA A 416 14.83 -3.86 17.24
C ALA A 416 13.62 -3.66 18.17
N ARG A 417 12.40 -3.91 17.69
CA ARG A 417 11.20 -3.87 18.54
C ARG A 417 11.17 -4.99 19.58
N ARG A 418 11.79 -6.12 19.30
CA ARG A 418 11.86 -7.28 20.24
C ARG A 418 12.93 -7.13 21.29
N SER A 419 14.08 -6.50 20.97
CA SER A 419 15.19 -6.28 21.89
C SER A 419 14.97 -5.08 22.81
N GLY A 420 14.14 -4.11 22.42
CA GLY A 420 13.67 -3.03 23.30
C GLY A 420 12.35 -3.47 23.91
N GLY A 421 12.41 -4.11 25.09
CA GLY A 421 11.24 -4.61 25.79
C GLY A 421 10.13 -3.58 25.87
N SER A 422 8.90 -4.05 25.77
CA SER A 422 7.63 -3.37 25.90
C SER A 422 7.59 -2.33 27.03
N GLY A 423 8.12 -1.14 26.74
CA GLY A 423 7.81 0.05 27.52
C GLY A 423 6.53 0.66 26.91
N PRO A 424 5.49 0.93 27.70
CA PRO A 424 4.34 1.66 27.21
C PRO A 424 4.83 3.01 26.70
N VAL A 425 4.40 3.38 25.49
CA VAL A 425 4.54 4.76 25.01
C VAL A 425 3.87 5.64 26.07
N ALA A 426 4.67 6.41 26.79
CA ALA A 426 4.18 7.31 27.81
C ALA A 426 3.10 8.20 27.22
N GLU A 427 1.89 8.10 27.74
CA GLU A 427 0.84 9.06 27.46
C GLU A 427 1.33 10.44 27.93
N PRO A 428 1.15 11.50 27.13
CA PRO A 428 1.35 12.84 27.64
C PRO A 428 0.29 13.07 28.72
N GLY A 429 0.75 13.12 29.96
CA GLY A 429 -0.08 13.27 31.14
C GLY A 429 -1.02 14.47 31.01
N VAL A 430 -2.30 14.20 31.15
CA VAL A 430 -3.32 15.22 31.43
C VAL A 430 -3.04 15.74 32.85
N SER A 431 -2.35 16.85 32.97
CA SER A 431 -2.18 17.52 34.27
C SER A 431 -3.52 18.14 34.65
N HIS A 432 -4.25 17.45 35.51
CA HIS A 432 -5.31 18.11 36.29
C HIS A 432 -4.65 19.14 37.24
N ARG A 433 -4.64 20.40 36.87
CA ARG A 433 -4.44 21.47 37.84
C ARG A 433 -5.74 21.63 38.60
N THR A 434 -5.77 21.11 39.81
CA THR A 434 -6.71 21.54 40.85
C THR A 434 -6.31 22.92 41.31
N SER A 435 -7.15 23.90 41.02
CA SER A 435 -7.09 25.24 41.62
C SER A 435 -7.62 25.15 43.06
N HIS A 436 -6.80 25.57 43.99
CA HIS A 436 -7.21 26.15 45.27
C HIS A 436 -7.07 27.65 45.17
#